data_74005efe5546947156c05fb154fa9a1c
#
_entry.id   74005efe5546947156c05fb154fa9a1c
#
_cell.length_a   1.000
_cell.length_b   1.000
_cell.length_c   1.000
_cell.angle_alpha   90.00
_cell.angle_beta   90.00
_cell.angle_gamma   90.00
#
_symmetry.space_group_name_H-M   'P 1'
#
loop_
_entity.id
_entity.type
_entity.pdbx_description
1 polymer ?
#
loop_
_entity_poly.entity_id
_entity_poly.type
_entity_poly.pdbx_seq_one_letter_code
_entity_poly.pdbx_strand_id
1 'polypeptide(L)'
;MKISHEVPRCLLLASQEFNDYDYCLPHLLDEDEEYKQYFIDAKKSGRYIIMDNSLHELGKAYNHDRLHYWIQELKPNEFIVPDVWMESHQTAAQAKYWKQFKYPKGTKSTAVIQGKDYSDARLCASLLQGLGYEKLCVSYGATWYNDIFPHSNVDMGKALGRIKFVHELLNDKQFNNVKFHLLGCSIP
;
A
#
# COMPACT_ATOMS: atom_id res chain seq x y z
N MET A 1 -11.70 5.52 -10.97
CA MET A 1 -10.45 5.55 -10.19
C MET A 1 -10.76 6.21 -8.86
N LYS A 2 -10.20 5.76 -7.76
CA LYS A 2 -10.35 6.38 -6.43
C LYS A 2 -9.01 6.98 -6.02
N ILE A 3 -9.03 8.15 -5.41
CA ILE A 3 -7.84 8.91 -5.05
C ILE A 3 -7.91 9.28 -3.57
N SER A 4 -6.78 9.21 -2.89
CA SER A 4 -6.58 9.79 -1.57
C SER A 4 -5.23 10.50 -1.53
N HIS A 5 -5.20 11.64 -0.91
CA HIS A 5 -3.98 12.38 -0.61
C HIS A 5 -3.67 12.18 0.86
N GLU A 6 -2.44 11.83 1.16
CA GLU A 6 -1.91 11.95 2.50
C GLU A 6 -1.70 13.44 2.78
N VAL A 7 -2.30 13.93 3.85
CA VAL A 7 -2.28 15.34 4.19
C VAL A 7 -1.71 15.56 5.58
N PRO A 8 -1.12 16.73 5.86
CA PRO A 8 -0.74 17.12 7.22
C PRO A 8 -1.94 17.03 8.17
N ARG A 9 -1.70 16.74 9.45
CA ARG A 9 -2.73 16.61 10.49
C ARG A 9 -3.76 17.73 10.47
N CYS A 10 -3.32 18.99 10.34
CA CYS A 10 -4.21 20.14 10.32
C CYS A 10 -5.20 20.18 9.14
N LEU A 11 -5.00 19.36 8.11
CA LEU A 11 -5.86 19.28 6.94
C LEU A 11 -6.69 17.99 6.89
N LEU A 12 -6.60 17.11 7.88
CA LEU A 12 -7.32 15.82 7.88
C LEU A 12 -8.83 15.97 7.68
N LEU A 13 -9.47 16.89 8.37
CA LEU A 13 -10.91 17.14 8.19
C LEU A 13 -11.23 17.69 6.80
N ALA A 14 -10.44 18.65 6.31
CA ALA A 14 -10.63 19.22 4.98
C ALA A 14 -10.42 18.19 3.87
N SER A 15 -9.51 17.23 4.08
CA SER A 15 -9.22 16.18 3.08
C SER A 15 -10.42 15.29 2.78
N GLN A 16 -11.40 15.19 3.67
CA GLN A 16 -12.62 14.41 3.45
C GLN A 16 -13.47 14.94 2.28
N GLU A 17 -13.31 16.21 1.90
CA GLU A 17 -14.05 16.81 0.77
C GLU A 17 -13.53 16.33 -0.59
N PHE A 18 -12.27 15.91 -0.68
CA PHE A 18 -11.64 15.53 -1.95
C PHE A 18 -11.02 14.12 -1.96
N ASN A 19 -10.88 13.47 -0.81
CA ASN A 19 -10.40 12.10 -0.71
C ASN A 19 -11.55 11.10 -0.79
N ASP A 20 -11.43 10.12 -1.71
CA ASP A 20 -12.37 8.99 -1.83
C ASP A 20 -12.27 8.01 -0.65
N TYR A 21 -11.14 7.99 0.04
CA TYR A 21 -10.86 7.15 1.22
C TYR A 21 -9.78 7.80 2.07
N ASP A 22 -9.71 7.43 3.33
CA ASP A 22 -8.69 7.94 4.24
C ASP A 22 -7.52 6.96 4.32
N TYR A 23 -6.28 7.48 4.22
CA TYR A 23 -5.06 6.71 4.28
C TYR A 23 -4.42 6.89 5.65
N CYS A 24 -4.30 5.81 6.42
CA CYS A 24 -3.90 5.81 7.82
C CYS A 24 -2.49 5.26 8.02
N LEU A 25 -1.63 6.04 8.62
CA LEU A 25 -0.28 5.63 9.04
C LEU A 25 -0.32 5.11 10.47
N PRO A 26 -0.12 3.81 10.74
CA PRO A 26 -0.34 3.23 12.06
C PRO A 26 0.64 3.76 13.13
N HIS A 27 1.86 4.17 12.79
CA HIS A 27 2.77 4.76 13.76
C HIS A 27 2.22 6.07 14.35
N LEU A 28 1.51 6.88 13.56
CA LEU A 28 0.89 8.12 14.03
C LEU A 28 -0.30 7.86 14.97
N LEU A 29 -0.93 6.70 14.91
CA LEU A 29 -1.95 6.32 15.89
C LEU A 29 -1.36 6.11 17.30
N ASP A 30 -0.06 5.80 17.38
CA ASP A 30 0.66 5.68 18.65
C ASP A 30 1.17 7.02 19.17
N GLU A 31 1.53 7.92 18.26
CA GLU A 31 2.30 9.13 18.57
C GLU A 31 1.41 10.37 18.71
N ASP A 32 0.23 10.39 18.08
CA ASP A 32 -0.62 11.59 17.96
C ASP A 32 -2.09 11.27 18.31
N GLU A 33 -2.54 11.79 19.45
CA GLU A 33 -3.90 11.56 19.95
C GLU A 33 -4.97 12.18 19.04
N GLU A 34 -4.72 13.37 18.44
CA GLU A 34 -5.67 14.01 17.52
C GLU A 34 -5.80 13.22 16.21
N TYR A 35 -4.67 12.71 15.69
CA TYR A 35 -4.65 11.84 14.52
C TYR A 35 -5.43 10.55 14.81
N LYS A 36 -5.18 9.91 15.94
CA LYS A 36 -5.90 8.71 16.37
C LYS A 36 -7.40 8.97 16.48
N GLN A 37 -7.79 10.06 17.14
CA GLN A 37 -9.21 10.39 17.32
C GLN A 37 -9.89 10.64 15.96
N TYR A 38 -9.22 11.32 15.02
CA TYR A 38 -9.73 11.51 13.66
C TYR A 38 -10.08 10.18 12.99
N PHE A 39 -9.17 9.19 13.02
CA PHE A 39 -9.43 7.89 12.37
C PHE A 39 -10.51 7.06 13.08
N ILE A 40 -10.62 7.17 14.39
CA ILE A 40 -11.72 6.56 15.15
C ILE A 40 -13.07 7.15 14.69
N ASP A 41 -13.15 8.47 14.56
CA ASP A 41 -14.40 9.14 14.16
C ASP A 41 -14.69 8.97 12.67
N ALA A 42 -13.69 8.98 11.81
CA ALA A 42 -13.82 8.62 10.40
C ALA A 42 -14.38 7.20 10.24
N LYS A 43 -13.90 6.24 11.03
CA LYS A 43 -14.43 4.88 11.01
C LYS A 43 -15.89 4.81 11.47
N LYS A 44 -16.26 5.52 12.54
CA LYS A 44 -17.64 5.58 13.03
C LYS A 44 -18.59 6.22 12.02
N SER A 45 -18.12 7.22 11.26
CA SER A 45 -18.90 7.87 10.20
C SER A 45 -19.01 7.05 8.91
N GLY A 46 -18.37 5.86 8.86
CA GLY A 46 -18.45 4.97 7.72
C GLY A 46 -17.45 5.27 6.60
N ARG A 47 -16.45 6.12 6.84
CA ARG A 47 -15.37 6.39 5.89
C ARG A 47 -14.61 5.11 5.56
N TYR A 48 -14.17 4.98 4.31
CA TYR A 48 -13.33 3.89 3.89
C TYR A 48 -11.89 4.17 4.29
N ILE A 49 -11.29 3.30 5.11
CA ILE A 49 -9.94 3.48 5.64
C ILE A 49 -9.02 2.39 5.08
N ILE A 50 -7.89 2.81 4.52
CA ILE A 50 -6.76 1.95 4.20
C ILE A 50 -5.65 2.25 5.20
N MET A 51 -5.22 1.25 5.96
CA MET A 51 -4.11 1.37 6.91
C MET A 51 -2.82 0.91 6.23
N ASP A 52 -1.82 1.76 6.25
CA ASP A 52 -0.47 1.47 5.75
C ASP A 52 0.32 0.56 6.70
N ASN A 53 1.52 0.18 6.30
CA ASN A 53 2.50 -0.50 7.15
C ASN A 53 3.64 0.41 7.64
N SER A 54 3.63 1.69 7.24
CA SER A 54 4.59 2.75 7.62
C SER A 54 6.07 2.44 7.30
N LEU A 55 6.34 1.54 6.37
CA LEU A 55 7.72 1.17 6.02
C LEU A 55 8.49 2.37 5.45
N HIS A 56 7.84 3.17 4.61
CA HIS A 56 8.48 4.31 3.93
C HIS A 56 8.86 5.41 4.93
N GLU A 57 7.95 5.78 5.80
CA GLU A 57 8.10 6.88 6.77
C GLU A 57 9.14 6.54 7.84
N LEU A 58 9.15 5.30 8.31
CA LEU A 58 10.06 4.86 9.35
C LEU A 58 11.41 4.35 8.83
N GLY A 59 11.54 4.10 7.52
CA GLY A 59 12.72 3.45 6.91
C GLY A 59 12.97 2.02 7.40
N LYS A 60 12.03 1.44 8.15
CA LYS A 60 12.05 0.07 8.68
C LYS A 60 10.63 -0.42 8.89
N ALA A 61 10.46 -1.74 8.96
CA ALA A 61 9.16 -2.33 9.26
C ALA A 61 8.61 -1.80 10.61
N TYR A 62 7.37 -1.34 10.59
CA TYR A 62 6.63 -1.01 11.81
C TYR A 62 6.44 -2.27 12.67
N ASN A 63 6.32 -2.10 13.98
CA ASN A 63 6.17 -3.20 14.92
C ASN A 63 4.93 -4.06 14.57
N HIS A 64 5.12 -5.36 14.33
CA HIS A 64 4.07 -6.27 13.89
C HIS A 64 2.94 -6.40 14.91
N ASP A 65 3.25 -6.45 16.22
CA ASP A 65 2.24 -6.59 17.28
C ASP A 65 1.39 -5.30 17.37
N ARG A 66 2.02 -4.12 17.19
CA ARG A 66 1.32 -2.84 17.16
C ARG A 66 0.45 -2.71 15.91
N LEU A 67 0.95 -3.13 14.74
CA LEU A 67 0.14 -3.14 13.51
C LEU A 67 -1.07 -4.05 13.69
N HIS A 68 -0.86 -5.27 14.22
CA HIS A 68 -1.96 -6.19 14.49
C HIS A 68 -2.98 -5.63 15.49
N TYR A 69 -2.51 -5.01 16.57
CA TYR A 69 -3.33 -4.31 17.54
C TYR A 69 -4.22 -3.25 16.86
N TRP A 70 -3.64 -2.36 16.05
CA TRP A 70 -4.39 -1.30 15.37
C TRP A 70 -5.37 -1.83 14.33
N ILE A 71 -5.05 -2.93 13.65
CA ILE A 71 -6.00 -3.61 12.75
C ILE A 71 -7.21 -4.11 13.53
N GLN A 72 -7.02 -4.67 14.73
CA GLN A 72 -8.13 -5.16 15.56
C GLN A 72 -8.96 -4.01 16.16
N GLU A 73 -8.34 -2.92 16.59
CA GLU A 73 -9.00 -1.78 17.21
C GLU A 73 -9.73 -0.90 16.20
N LEU A 74 -9.04 -0.42 15.17
CA LEU A 74 -9.60 0.49 14.18
C LEU A 74 -10.51 -0.22 13.17
N LYS A 75 -10.27 -1.51 12.92
CA LYS A 75 -11.00 -2.33 11.94
C LYS A 75 -11.03 -1.66 10.57
N PRO A 76 -9.87 -1.30 9.98
CA PRO A 76 -9.84 -0.62 8.69
C PRO A 76 -10.51 -1.48 7.62
N ASN A 77 -10.95 -0.87 6.52
CA ASN A 77 -11.51 -1.63 5.39
C ASN A 77 -10.43 -2.44 4.69
N GLU A 78 -9.22 -1.88 4.62
CA GLU A 78 -8.04 -2.55 4.10
C GLU A 78 -6.82 -2.22 4.98
N PHE A 79 -5.85 -3.12 4.98
CA PHE A 79 -4.52 -2.81 5.50
C PHE A 79 -3.45 -3.39 4.57
N ILE A 80 -2.31 -2.72 4.53
CA ILE A 80 -1.15 -3.15 3.76
C ILE A 80 -0.28 -4.03 4.65
N VAL A 81 -0.05 -5.26 4.22
CA VAL A 81 0.84 -6.16 4.97
C VAL A 81 2.28 -5.67 4.91
N PRO A 82 3.08 -5.88 5.96
CA PRO A 82 4.49 -5.56 5.94
C PRO A 82 5.21 -6.18 4.74
N ASP A 83 6.03 -5.39 4.10
CA ASP A 83 6.86 -5.78 2.98
C ASP A 83 8.35 -5.48 3.26
N VAL A 84 9.23 -5.96 2.41
CA VAL A 84 10.66 -5.74 2.52
C VAL A 84 11.14 -5.05 1.25
N TRP A 85 11.71 -3.86 1.41
CA TRP A 85 12.14 -3.01 0.30
C TRP A 85 13.05 -3.75 -0.68
N MET A 86 12.68 -3.75 -1.97
CA MET A 86 13.37 -4.38 -3.09
C MET A 86 13.60 -5.91 -2.96
N GLU A 87 12.93 -6.60 -2.02
CA GLU A 87 13.14 -8.02 -1.73
C GLU A 87 11.86 -8.84 -1.98
N SER A 88 11.71 -9.38 -3.19
CA SER A 88 10.52 -10.11 -3.64
C SER A 88 10.17 -11.33 -2.78
N HIS A 89 11.16 -12.18 -2.50
CA HIS A 89 10.96 -13.41 -1.74
C HIS A 89 10.68 -13.14 -0.25
N GLN A 90 11.35 -12.17 0.34
CA GLN A 90 11.13 -11.79 1.74
C GLN A 90 9.75 -11.15 1.88
N THR A 91 9.33 -10.31 0.94
CA THR A 91 7.99 -9.74 0.87
C THR A 91 6.92 -10.82 0.75
N ALA A 92 7.11 -11.81 -0.14
CA ALA A 92 6.19 -12.93 -0.26
C ALA A 92 6.12 -13.78 1.01
N ALA A 93 7.24 -13.97 1.72
CA ALA A 93 7.28 -14.66 3.01
C ALA A 93 6.49 -13.91 4.08
N GLN A 94 6.64 -12.57 4.18
CA GLN A 94 5.84 -11.72 5.05
C GLN A 94 4.35 -11.82 4.70
N ALA A 95 4.01 -11.70 3.43
CA ALA A 95 2.64 -11.81 2.96
C ALA A 95 2.01 -13.17 3.33
N LYS A 96 2.75 -14.27 3.18
CA LYS A 96 2.34 -15.61 3.60
C LYS A 96 2.12 -15.70 5.11
N TYR A 97 3.01 -15.11 5.92
CA TYR A 97 2.89 -15.07 7.38
C TYR A 97 1.62 -14.32 7.80
N TRP A 98 1.35 -13.15 7.22
CA TRP A 98 0.17 -12.35 7.56
C TRP A 98 -1.15 -12.99 7.13
N LYS A 99 -1.17 -13.90 6.15
CA LYS A 99 -2.37 -14.69 5.78
C LYS A 99 -2.82 -15.67 6.87
N GLN A 100 -1.99 -15.98 7.86
CA GLN A 100 -2.32 -16.93 8.94
C GLN A 100 -3.23 -16.33 10.02
N PHE A 101 -3.32 -15.00 10.09
CA PHE A 101 -4.10 -14.32 11.11
C PHE A 101 -5.56 -14.16 10.71
N LYS A 102 -6.42 -14.10 11.74
CA LYS A 102 -7.82 -13.73 11.57
C LYS A 102 -7.99 -12.22 11.76
N TYR A 103 -8.67 -11.61 10.83
CA TYR A 103 -8.93 -10.18 10.84
C TYR A 103 -10.40 -9.88 11.15
N PRO A 104 -10.72 -8.64 11.58
CA PRO A 104 -12.11 -8.23 11.76
C PRO A 104 -12.94 -8.43 10.48
N LYS A 105 -14.23 -8.78 10.66
CA LYS A 105 -15.12 -8.97 9.53
C LYS A 105 -15.16 -7.71 8.65
N GLY A 106 -14.86 -7.87 7.35
CA GLY A 106 -14.85 -6.78 6.38
C GLY A 106 -13.48 -6.15 6.17
N THR A 107 -12.48 -6.43 7.02
CA THR A 107 -11.09 -6.00 6.83
C THR A 107 -10.39 -6.91 5.83
N LYS A 108 -9.74 -6.35 4.81
CA LYS A 108 -8.99 -7.08 3.78
C LYS A 108 -7.49 -6.76 3.87
N SER A 109 -6.67 -7.77 3.65
CA SER A 109 -5.22 -7.57 3.51
C SER A 109 -4.84 -7.32 2.06
N THR A 110 -3.91 -6.39 1.85
CA THR A 110 -3.35 -6.02 0.54
C THR A 110 -1.83 -6.12 0.64
N ALA A 111 -1.17 -6.66 -0.38
CA ALA A 111 0.28 -6.84 -0.37
C ALA A 111 0.98 -5.93 -1.38
N VAL A 112 2.22 -5.52 -1.08
CA VAL A 112 3.02 -4.64 -1.93
C VAL A 112 3.90 -5.47 -2.85
N ILE A 113 3.94 -5.13 -4.13
CA ILE A 113 4.89 -5.71 -5.08
C ILE A 113 6.24 -5.05 -4.84
N GLN A 114 7.24 -5.85 -4.48
CA GLN A 114 8.62 -5.44 -4.30
C GLN A 114 9.54 -6.24 -5.25
N GLY A 115 10.65 -5.62 -5.64
CA GLY A 115 11.63 -6.27 -6.49
C GLY A 115 12.75 -5.31 -6.86
N LYS A 116 13.96 -5.84 -7.05
CA LYS A 116 15.16 -5.09 -7.41
C LYS A 116 15.22 -4.71 -8.89
N ASP A 117 14.46 -5.42 -9.71
CA ASP A 117 14.31 -5.18 -11.14
C ASP A 117 12.92 -5.58 -11.62
N TYR A 118 12.63 -5.38 -12.90
CA TYR A 118 11.35 -5.71 -13.52
C TYR A 118 10.99 -7.19 -13.35
N SER A 119 11.93 -8.10 -13.58
CA SER A 119 11.68 -9.55 -13.56
C SER A 119 11.38 -10.02 -12.12
N ASP A 120 12.13 -9.50 -11.15
CA ASP A 120 11.94 -9.80 -9.74
C ASP A 120 10.61 -9.25 -9.20
N ALA A 121 10.22 -8.04 -9.63
CA ALA A 121 8.91 -7.47 -9.30
C ALA A 121 7.74 -8.27 -9.92
N ARG A 122 7.90 -8.76 -11.16
CA ARG A 122 6.94 -9.67 -11.80
C ARG A 122 6.81 -10.98 -11.04
N LEU A 123 7.93 -11.54 -10.60
CA LEU A 123 7.96 -12.74 -9.75
C LEU A 123 7.21 -12.48 -8.44
N CYS A 124 7.49 -11.36 -7.77
CA CYS A 124 6.79 -10.97 -6.55
C CYS A 124 5.27 -10.91 -6.76
N ALA A 125 4.82 -10.22 -7.81
CA ALA A 125 3.40 -10.13 -8.15
C ALA A 125 2.76 -11.52 -8.32
N SER A 126 3.45 -12.44 -9.01
CA SER A 126 2.98 -13.81 -9.22
C SER A 126 2.90 -14.61 -7.91
N LEU A 127 3.90 -14.47 -7.02
CA LEU A 127 3.91 -15.12 -5.71
C LEU A 127 2.75 -14.61 -4.84
N LEU A 128 2.54 -13.29 -4.80
CA LEU A 128 1.46 -12.68 -4.02
C LEU A 128 0.07 -13.08 -4.54
N GLN A 129 -0.11 -13.11 -5.85
CA GLN A 129 -1.33 -13.59 -6.49
C GLN A 129 -1.57 -15.08 -6.16
N GLY A 130 -0.51 -15.91 -6.21
CA GLY A 130 -0.56 -17.31 -5.83
C GLY A 130 -0.94 -17.55 -4.36
N LEU A 131 -0.63 -16.60 -3.47
CA LEU A 131 -1.07 -16.58 -2.07
C LEU A 131 -2.54 -16.14 -1.91
N GLY A 132 -3.23 -15.80 -3.00
CA GLY A 132 -4.64 -15.40 -2.98
C GLY A 132 -4.88 -13.94 -2.56
N TYR A 133 -3.94 -13.04 -2.83
CA TYR A 133 -4.21 -11.60 -2.69
C TYR A 133 -5.03 -11.10 -3.90
N GLU A 134 -6.20 -10.54 -3.61
CA GLU A 134 -7.12 -9.99 -4.63
C GLU A 134 -6.75 -8.55 -5.02
N LYS A 135 -5.90 -7.90 -4.24
CA LYS A 135 -5.41 -6.54 -4.48
C LYS A 135 -3.93 -6.47 -4.20
N LEU A 136 -3.18 -5.90 -5.13
CA LEU A 136 -1.74 -5.68 -5.01
C LEU A 136 -1.42 -4.19 -5.08
N CYS A 137 -0.52 -3.75 -4.22
CA CYS A 137 0.00 -2.40 -4.25
C CYS A 137 1.26 -2.34 -5.12
N VAL A 138 1.40 -1.27 -5.88
CA VAL A 138 2.59 -0.98 -6.67
C VAL A 138 3.33 0.19 -6.03
N SER A 139 4.52 -0.06 -5.51
CA SER A 139 5.30 0.95 -4.79
C SER A 139 5.72 2.09 -5.74
N TYR A 140 5.91 3.28 -5.19
CA TYR A 140 6.38 4.43 -5.96
C TYR A 140 7.90 4.41 -6.16
N GLY A 141 8.64 3.96 -5.16
CA GLY A 141 10.07 4.21 -5.03
C GLY A 141 11.00 3.29 -5.83
N ALA A 142 10.49 2.32 -6.59
CA ALA A 142 11.36 1.41 -7.33
C ALA A 142 12.23 2.15 -8.37
N THR A 143 13.54 1.93 -8.32
CA THR A 143 14.50 2.62 -9.18
C THR A 143 14.48 2.12 -10.62
N TRP A 144 14.14 0.84 -10.82
CA TRP A 144 14.12 0.17 -12.13
C TRP A 144 13.00 0.63 -13.07
N TYR A 145 12.03 1.41 -12.62
CA TYR A 145 11.01 1.96 -13.51
C TYR A 145 11.61 2.77 -14.66
N ASN A 146 12.67 3.54 -14.38
CA ASN A 146 13.35 4.31 -15.40
C ASN A 146 14.11 3.44 -16.42
N ASP A 147 14.43 2.19 -16.06
CA ASP A 147 15.09 1.24 -16.99
C ASP A 147 14.10 0.71 -18.02
N ILE A 148 12.84 0.52 -17.67
CA ILE A 148 11.80 0.03 -18.59
C ILE A 148 11.15 1.16 -19.42
N PHE A 149 11.30 2.40 -19.00
CA PHE A 149 10.90 3.59 -19.73
C PHE A 149 11.96 4.70 -19.59
N PRO A 150 13.10 4.59 -20.28
CA PRO A 150 14.14 5.61 -20.20
C PRO A 150 13.62 6.99 -20.63
N HIS A 151 13.90 8.01 -19.83
CA HIS A 151 13.53 9.38 -20.12
C HIS A 151 14.62 10.35 -19.61
N SER A 152 14.85 11.46 -20.28
CA SER A 152 15.85 12.47 -19.88
C SER A 152 15.53 13.11 -18.52
N ASN A 153 14.26 13.24 -18.19
CA ASN A 153 13.81 13.56 -16.84
C ASN A 153 13.56 12.25 -16.10
N VAL A 154 14.34 11.97 -15.06
CA VAL A 154 14.31 10.72 -14.28
C VAL A 154 12.95 10.48 -13.60
N ASP A 155 12.33 11.52 -13.06
CA ASP A 155 11.03 11.40 -12.40
C ASP A 155 9.92 11.06 -13.39
N MET A 156 9.97 11.66 -14.58
CA MET A 156 9.06 11.30 -15.67
C MET A 156 9.30 9.86 -16.14
N GLY A 157 10.55 9.44 -16.27
CA GLY A 157 10.90 8.04 -16.59
C GLY A 157 10.34 7.05 -15.57
N LYS A 158 10.51 7.34 -14.28
CA LYS A 158 9.92 6.52 -13.20
C LYS A 158 8.41 6.48 -13.29
N ALA A 159 7.73 7.61 -13.45
CA ALA A 159 6.27 7.67 -13.55
C ALA A 159 5.76 6.86 -14.74
N LEU A 160 6.32 7.06 -15.93
CA LEU A 160 5.93 6.35 -17.15
C LEU A 160 6.29 4.86 -17.09
N GLY A 161 7.44 4.51 -16.53
CA GLY A 161 7.84 3.12 -16.29
C GLY A 161 6.89 2.40 -15.34
N ARG A 162 6.48 3.06 -14.26
CA ARG A 162 5.47 2.52 -13.33
C ARG A 162 4.12 2.30 -14.03
N ILE A 163 3.66 3.25 -14.83
CA ILE A 163 2.43 3.11 -15.63
C ILE A 163 2.55 1.94 -16.60
N LYS A 164 3.68 1.81 -17.29
CA LYS A 164 3.95 0.70 -18.21
C LYS A 164 3.90 -0.65 -17.47
N PHE A 165 4.56 -0.76 -16.33
CA PHE A 165 4.54 -1.98 -15.51
C PHE A 165 3.11 -2.37 -15.11
N VAL A 166 2.32 -1.42 -14.61
CA VAL A 166 0.91 -1.68 -14.24
C VAL A 166 0.08 -2.07 -15.46
N HIS A 167 0.28 -1.40 -16.60
CA HIS A 167 -0.41 -1.73 -17.85
C HIS A 167 -0.12 -3.17 -18.30
N GLU A 168 1.14 -3.62 -18.20
CA GLU A 168 1.52 -4.98 -18.52
C GLU A 168 0.90 -6.01 -17.57
N LEU A 169 0.84 -5.71 -16.26
CA LEU A 169 0.13 -6.57 -15.29
C LEU A 169 -1.38 -6.66 -15.58
N LEU A 170 -2.01 -5.54 -15.94
CA LEU A 170 -3.44 -5.49 -16.26
C LEU A 170 -3.79 -6.28 -17.54
N ASN A 171 -2.86 -6.41 -18.48
CA ASN A 171 -3.05 -7.16 -19.72
C ASN A 171 -2.61 -8.63 -19.61
N ASP A 172 -2.03 -9.03 -18.50
CA ASP A 172 -1.65 -10.42 -18.25
C ASP A 172 -2.83 -11.21 -17.66
N LYS A 173 -3.21 -12.27 -18.35
CA LYS A 173 -4.33 -13.14 -17.93
C LYS A 173 -4.18 -13.68 -16.50
N GLN A 174 -2.96 -13.84 -16.02
CA GLN A 174 -2.67 -14.27 -14.66
C GLN A 174 -3.30 -13.32 -13.63
N PHE A 175 -3.36 -12.01 -13.92
CA PHE A 175 -3.84 -10.99 -12.98
C PHE A 175 -5.27 -10.49 -13.27
N ASN A 176 -6.05 -11.16 -14.12
CA ASN A 176 -7.40 -10.71 -14.50
C ASN A 176 -8.34 -10.43 -13.31
N ASN A 177 -8.15 -11.12 -12.19
CA ASN A 177 -8.97 -10.95 -10.98
C ASN A 177 -8.26 -10.12 -9.88
N VAL A 178 -7.10 -9.51 -10.19
CA VAL A 178 -6.33 -8.70 -9.26
C VAL A 178 -6.61 -7.22 -9.49
N LYS A 179 -6.86 -6.49 -8.41
CA LYS A 179 -6.94 -5.03 -8.40
C LYS A 179 -5.57 -4.45 -8.08
N PHE A 180 -5.25 -3.31 -8.67
CA PHE A 180 -4.00 -2.62 -8.38
C PHE A 180 -4.25 -1.31 -7.65
N HIS A 181 -3.39 -1.03 -6.67
CA HIS A 181 -3.34 0.23 -5.94
C HIS A 181 -1.95 0.85 -6.11
N LEU A 182 -1.89 2.07 -6.60
CA LEU A 182 -0.64 2.81 -6.74
C LEU A 182 -0.33 3.54 -5.43
N LEU A 183 0.73 3.13 -4.74
CA LEU A 183 1.19 3.76 -3.50
C LEU A 183 2.07 4.96 -3.81
N GLY A 184 1.78 6.07 -3.16
CA GLY A 184 2.58 7.28 -3.29
C GLY A 184 2.58 7.88 -4.71
N CYS A 185 2.91 9.15 -4.78
CA CYS A 185 3.23 9.86 -6.00
C CYS A 185 4.03 11.11 -5.61
N SER A 186 5.20 11.35 -6.21
CA SER A 186 5.98 12.56 -5.91
C SER A 186 5.54 13.78 -6.74
N ILE A 187 4.59 13.58 -7.64
CA ILE A 187 4.05 14.68 -8.46
C ILE A 187 2.68 14.99 -7.90
N PRO A 188 2.48 16.20 -7.40
CA PRO A 188 1.17 16.65 -6.92
C PRO A 188 0.15 16.71 -8.05
#